data_54996a63690dadcb4da6731f2ac8c045
#
_entry.id   54996a63690dadcb4da6731f2ac8c045
#
_cell.length_a   1.000
_cell.length_b   1.000
_cell.length_c   1.000
_cell.angle_alpha   90.00
_cell.angle_beta   90.00
_cell.angle_gamma   90.00
#
_symmetry.space_group_name_H-M   'P 1'
#
loop_
_entity.id
_entity.type
_entity.pdbx_description
1 polymer ?
#
loop_
_entity_poly.entity_id
_entity_poly.type
_entity_poly.pdbx_seq_one_letter_code
_entity_poly.pdbx_strand_id
1 'polypeptide(L)'
;ARYSVVRWLPSETENAVGPHVHDPRSGEILDSDIQMYHNVMRLASAWYFIQSGPLNPRAAKLPLPDDILGKIVQFVVAHEVGHTLGFPHNMKASSMYETAKVRDKAWVKKMGHTPSIMDYSRFNYVAQPEDGIDPADLVPRVGPYDIWATAWGYKPIPGATTPAEERPVLDEWARQQEQTPWFRFMTSNARGADPGEITEAVGDADPVQATGLGVKNLARVMKMLLPATEKKGEDWENLEDMYGRVLGQWTREMLHVAGVVGGVDSHQKNGGQAGLLFTTIPAARQRKAVEFLSAQAFATPAYLVDPAILRRIEPDGVLARLRNAQSSVLESLLTPTRVQRMTEQEVLDGDKAYKPLDLLADLRRGIFTELAAPAPKIDAFRRNLQQTYLEAMHNRVNGGAAPPTHRWLYRGELKSLSGEIARALPRTSDRPTRLFLEDAKEQIARILDPKFAPPASPSLSLPLRRALEANGAESCWQELTITRDGIKLQ
;
A
#
# COMPACT_ATOMS: atom_id res chain seq x y z
N ALA A 1 36.56 9.29 -6.84
CA ALA A 1 37.03 7.91 -6.76
C ALA A 1 37.20 7.31 -8.16
N ARG A 2 38.06 6.28 -8.28
CA ARG A 2 38.28 5.61 -9.59
C ARG A 2 37.29 4.48 -9.83
N TYR A 3 36.61 4.02 -8.76
CA TYR A 3 35.75 2.84 -8.77
C TYR A 3 34.59 3.05 -7.80
N SER A 4 33.41 2.67 -8.21
CA SER A 4 32.28 2.45 -7.30
C SER A 4 32.38 1.06 -6.71
N VAL A 5 31.89 0.87 -5.50
CA VAL A 5 32.04 -0.37 -4.75
C VAL A 5 30.69 -0.86 -4.25
N VAL A 6 30.48 -2.16 -4.34
CA VAL A 6 29.38 -2.82 -3.63
C VAL A 6 29.93 -3.37 -2.32
N ARG A 7 29.45 -2.85 -1.19
CA ARG A 7 29.88 -3.25 0.14
C ARG A 7 28.83 -4.14 0.77
N TRP A 8 29.24 -5.33 1.19
CA TRP A 8 28.40 -6.21 1.99
C TRP A 8 28.66 -5.95 3.48
N LEU A 9 27.66 -5.47 4.20
CA LEU A 9 27.77 -5.05 5.59
C LEU A 9 27.11 -6.07 6.51
N PRO A 10 27.82 -6.60 7.53
CA PRO A 10 27.21 -7.46 8.54
C PRO A 10 26.33 -6.61 9.45
N SER A 11 25.02 -6.60 9.18
CA SER A 11 24.02 -5.81 9.90
C SER A 11 22.70 -6.52 9.97
N GLU A 12 21.98 -6.35 11.06
CA GLU A 12 20.60 -6.83 11.24
C GLU A 12 19.58 -5.93 10.53
N THR A 13 19.99 -4.77 10.03
CA THR A 13 19.14 -3.85 9.26
C THR A 13 18.70 -4.51 7.96
N GLU A 14 17.40 -4.56 7.74
CA GLU A 14 16.79 -5.09 6.51
C GLU A 14 16.74 -4.01 5.42
N ASN A 15 17.91 -3.59 4.88
CA ASN A 15 18.01 -2.50 3.90
C ASN A 15 19.16 -2.70 2.89
N ALA A 16 19.08 -1.92 1.79
CA ALA A 16 20.18 -1.62 0.89
C ALA A 16 20.06 -0.15 0.48
N VAL A 17 21.18 0.50 0.13
CA VAL A 17 21.20 1.88 -0.33
C VAL A 17 22.29 2.09 -1.37
N GLY A 18 21.97 2.86 -2.41
CA GLY A 18 22.89 3.24 -3.49
C GLY A 18 23.13 4.77 -3.53
N PRO A 19 23.77 5.37 -2.51
CA PRO A 19 24.02 6.80 -2.50
C PRO A 19 25.00 7.20 -3.58
N HIS A 20 24.91 8.46 -4.02
CA HIS A 20 25.93 9.08 -4.85
C HIS A 20 26.24 10.50 -4.38
N VAL A 21 27.45 10.95 -4.64
CA VAL A 21 27.89 12.32 -4.45
C VAL A 21 28.14 12.92 -5.83
N HIS A 22 27.52 14.06 -6.12
CA HIS A 22 27.68 14.73 -7.41
C HIS A 22 28.17 16.18 -7.25
N ASP A 23 28.84 16.68 -8.26
CA ASP A 23 29.19 18.11 -8.37
C ASP A 23 27.92 18.90 -8.72
N PRO A 24 27.43 19.81 -7.86
CA PRO A 24 26.21 20.56 -8.11
C PRO A 24 26.28 21.50 -9.32
N ARG A 25 27.49 21.76 -9.87
CA ARG A 25 27.69 22.62 -11.04
C ARG A 25 27.55 21.88 -12.36
N SER A 26 27.96 20.60 -12.40
CA SER A 26 27.98 19.79 -13.62
C SER A 26 27.01 18.62 -13.59
N GLY A 27 26.58 18.19 -12.40
CA GLY A 27 25.86 16.93 -12.23
C GLY A 27 26.74 15.68 -12.32
N GLU A 28 28.06 15.83 -12.48
CA GLU A 28 28.99 14.71 -12.52
C GLU A 28 28.98 13.94 -11.22
N ILE A 29 28.79 12.63 -11.29
CA ILE A 29 28.82 11.74 -10.13
C ILE A 29 30.30 11.49 -9.77
N LEU A 30 30.68 12.00 -8.62
CA LEU A 30 32.08 11.98 -8.14
C LEU A 30 32.41 10.71 -7.38
N ASP A 31 31.41 10.16 -6.65
CA ASP A 31 31.57 8.95 -5.84
C ASP A 31 30.22 8.25 -5.67
N SER A 32 30.27 6.93 -5.60
CA SER A 32 29.07 6.12 -5.42
C SER A 32 29.43 4.73 -4.89
N ASP A 33 28.97 4.44 -3.67
CA ASP A 33 29.18 3.16 -2.99
C ASP A 33 27.83 2.54 -2.58
N ILE A 34 27.53 1.36 -3.10
CA ILE A 34 26.35 0.60 -2.72
C ILE A 34 26.60 -0.11 -1.39
N GLN A 35 25.68 0.04 -0.46
CA GLN A 35 25.68 -0.62 0.85
C GLN A 35 24.58 -1.69 0.89
N MET A 36 25.00 -2.96 0.92
CA MET A 36 24.11 -4.11 1.06
C MET A 36 24.18 -4.59 2.50
N TYR A 37 23.15 -4.32 3.29
CA TYR A 37 23.03 -4.85 4.65
C TYR A 37 22.64 -6.33 4.59
N HIS A 38 23.28 -7.18 5.40
CA HIS A 38 23.11 -8.64 5.30
C HIS A 38 21.64 -9.08 5.39
N ASN A 39 20.88 -8.48 6.32
CA ASN A 39 19.50 -8.87 6.54
C ASN A 39 18.50 -8.42 5.44
N VAL A 40 18.94 -7.66 4.43
CA VAL A 40 18.13 -7.45 3.22
C VAL A 40 17.72 -8.78 2.55
N MET A 41 18.55 -9.82 2.74
CA MET A 41 18.26 -11.16 2.26
C MET A 41 17.05 -11.80 2.96
N ARG A 42 16.93 -11.60 4.28
CA ARG A 42 15.77 -12.07 5.06
C ARG A 42 14.50 -11.38 4.58
N LEU A 43 14.55 -10.05 4.46
CA LEU A 43 13.45 -9.24 3.97
C LEU A 43 12.98 -9.68 2.58
N ALA A 44 13.90 -9.72 1.63
CA ALA A 44 13.60 -10.06 0.24
C ALA A 44 13.09 -11.51 0.08
N SER A 45 13.60 -12.44 0.91
CA SER A 45 13.10 -13.82 0.98
C SER A 45 11.66 -13.88 1.49
N ALA A 46 11.35 -13.12 2.55
CA ALA A 46 10.00 -13.03 3.10
C ALA A 46 9.02 -12.46 2.06
N TRP A 47 9.39 -11.38 1.38
CA TRP A 47 8.56 -10.79 0.32
C TRP A 47 8.33 -11.75 -0.84
N TYR A 48 9.38 -12.43 -1.32
CA TYR A 48 9.22 -13.40 -2.41
C TYR A 48 8.28 -14.54 -2.00
N PHE A 49 8.45 -15.09 -0.79
CA PHE A 49 7.58 -16.13 -0.27
C PHE A 49 6.11 -15.66 -0.20
N ILE A 50 5.87 -14.46 0.36
CA ILE A 50 4.52 -13.94 0.59
C ILE A 50 3.85 -13.51 -0.73
N GLN A 51 4.59 -12.90 -1.64
CA GLN A 51 4.03 -12.33 -2.88
C GLN A 51 3.97 -13.36 -4.01
N SER A 52 4.97 -14.22 -4.14
CA SER A 52 5.15 -15.12 -5.27
C SER A 52 5.37 -16.60 -4.91
N GLY A 53 5.44 -16.94 -3.63
CA GLY A 53 5.65 -18.31 -3.17
C GLY A 53 4.63 -19.32 -3.75
N PRO A 54 3.32 -19.01 -3.81
CA PRO A 54 2.34 -19.90 -4.42
C PRO A 54 2.56 -20.23 -5.90
N LEU A 55 3.36 -19.41 -6.60
CA LEU A 55 3.66 -19.56 -8.03
C LEU A 55 4.95 -20.36 -8.27
N ASN A 56 5.75 -20.60 -7.22
CA ASN A 56 7.01 -21.31 -7.33
C ASN A 56 7.07 -22.50 -6.36
N PRO A 57 6.88 -23.74 -6.83
CA PRO A 57 6.94 -24.92 -5.97
C PRO A 57 8.25 -25.05 -5.18
N ARG A 58 9.37 -24.49 -5.67
CA ARG A 58 10.67 -24.49 -4.99
C ARG A 58 10.71 -23.52 -3.80
N ALA A 59 9.76 -22.59 -3.71
CA ALA A 59 9.60 -21.67 -2.58
C ALA A 59 8.67 -22.22 -1.48
N ALA A 60 8.28 -23.50 -1.54
CA ALA A 60 7.36 -24.11 -0.57
C ALA A 60 7.95 -24.26 0.85
N LYS A 61 9.25 -24.06 1.02
CA LYS A 61 9.96 -24.10 2.31
C LYS A 61 10.94 -22.95 2.46
N LEU A 62 11.16 -22.52 3.69
CA LEU A 62 12.16 -21.53 4.07
C LEU A 62 13.34 -22.21 4.78
N PRO A 63 14.61 -21.77 4.58
CA PRO A 63 15.00 -20.68 3.67
C PRO A 63 14.83 -21.03 2.18
N LEU A 64 14.73 -20.00 1.34
CA LEU A 64 14.67 -20.19 -0.12
C LEU A 64 15.98 -20.77 -0.65
N PRO A 65 15.94 -21.53 -1.78
CA PRO A 65 17.15 -22.02 -2.45
C PRO A 65 18.09 -20.88 -2.89
N ASP A 66 19.40 -21.14 -2.86
CA ASP A 66 20.45 -20.14 -3.13
C ASP A 66 20.35 -19.49 -4.52
N ASP A 67 19.92 -20.23 -5.53
CA ASP A 67 19.76 -19.69 -6.88
C ASP A 67 18.57 -18.72 -6.98
N ILE A 68 17.51 -18.91 -6.19
CA ILE A 68 16.41 -17.94 -6.06
C ILE A 68 16.92 -16.71 -5.31
N LEU A 69 17.61 -16.90 -4.19
CA LEU A 69 18.21 -15.81 -3.42
C LEU A 69 19.20 -15.01 -4.27
N GLY A 70 20.03 -15.66 -5.07
CA GLY A 70 20.97 -14.99 -5.99
C GLY A 70 20.27 -14.09 -7.01
N LYS A 71 19.12 -14.49 -7.54
CA LYS A 71 18.32 -13.64 -8.43
C LYS A 71 17.71 -12.44 -7.71
N ILE A 72 17.25 -12.62 -6.47
CA ILE A 72 16.73 -11.55 -5.65
C ILE A 72 17.83 -10.55 -5.32
N VAL A 73 19.03 -11.01 -4.95
CA VAL A 73 20.21 -10.13 -4.74
C VAL A 73 20.55 -9.36 -6.01
N GLN A 74 20.55 -10.04 -7.17
CA GLN A 74 20.79 -9.39 -8.45
C GLN A 74 19.80 -8.26 -8.71
N PHE A 75 18.52 -8.47 -8.41
CA PHE A 75 17.49 -7.43 -8.51
C PHE A 75 17.80 -6.25 -7.59
N VAL A 76 18.08 -6.50 -6.31
CA VAL A 76 18.39 -5.44 -5.33
C VAL A 76 19.62 -4.65 -5.78
N VAL A 77 20.72 -5.32 -6.12
CA VAL A 77 21.94 -4.64 -6.59
C VAL A 77 21.68 -3.80 -7.85
N ALA A 78 20.90 -4.34 -8.80
CA ALA A 78 20.58 -3.60 -10.02
C ALA A 78 19.72 -2.34 -9.75
N HIS A 79 18.82 -2.39 -8.76
CA HIS A 79 18.07 -1.23 -8.29
C HIS A 79 19.02 -0.18 -7.68
N GLU A 80 19.91 -0.60 -6.78
CA GLU A 80 20.87 0.31 -6.16
C GLU A 80 21.86 0.91 -7.19
N VAL A 81 22.24 0.14 -8.23
CA VAL A 81 23.03 0.69 -9.35
C VAL A 81 22.25 1.81 -10.05
N GLY A 82 20.93 1.68 -10.21
CA GLY A 82 20.12 2.78 -10.75
C GLY A 82 20.30 4.08 -9.94
N HIS A 83 20.29 3.99 -8.61
CA HIS A 83 20.54 5.16 -7.75
C HIS A 83 21.96 5.71 -7.93
N THR A 84 22.96 4.85 -8.08
CA THR A 84 24.35 5.30 -8.32
C THR A 84 24.51 6.02 -9.66
N LEU A 85 23.60 5.81 -10.61
CA LEU A 85 23.49 6.54 -11.87
C LEU A 85 22.66 7.84 -11.77
N GLY A 86 22.21 8.20 -10.56
CA GLY A 86 21.41 9.40 -10.32
C GLY A 86 19.91 9.22 -10.55
N PHE A 87 19.40 8.00 -10.73
CA PHE A 87 17.97 7.79 -10.91
C PHE A 87 17.22 7.81 -9.58
N PRO A 88 16.23 8.68 -9.41
CA PRO A 88 15.29 8.56 -8.31
C PRO A 88 14.31 7.40 -8.56
N HIS A 89 13.55 7.03 -7.52
CA HIS A 89 12.46 6.07 -7.68
C HIS A 89 11.43 6.55 -8.71
N ASN A 90 10.91 5.64 -9.53
CA ASN A 90 9.77 5.87 -10.40
C ASN A 90 8.56 5.05 -9.93
N MET A 91 7.86 5.53 -8.90
CA MET A 91 6.72 4.84 -8.30
C MET A 91 5.49 4.71 -9.22
N LYS A 92 5.45 5.47 -10.32
CA LYS A 92 4.38 5.37 -11.32
C LYS A 92 4.52 4.11 -12.19
N ALA A 93 5.71 3.56 -12.31
CA ALA A 93 6.00 2.48 -13.24
C ALA A 93 5.15 1.22 -13.00
N SER A 94 5.01 0.75 -11.77
CA SER A 94 4.25 -0.48 -11.45
C SER A 94 2.78 -0.42 -11.89
N SER A 95 2.20 0.76 -12.00
CA SER A 95 0.81 0.98 -12.41
C SER A 95 0.63 1.16 -13.94
N MET A 96 1.70 1.08 -14.73
CA MET A 96 1.65 1.42 -16.16
C MET A 96 1.31 0.25 -17.08
N TYR A 97 1.37 -0.97 -16.60
CA TYR A 97 0.92 -2.14 -17.36
C TYR A 97 -0.45 -2.59 -16.88
N GLU A 98 -1.30 -2.99 -17.81
CA GLU A 98 -2.61 -3.57 -17.50
C GLU A 98 -2.46 -4.86 -16.70
N THR A 99 -3.35 -5.09 -15.73
CA THR A 99 -3.39 -6.31 -14.92
C THR A 99 -3.39 -7.58 -15.79
N ALA A 100 -4.09 -7.56 -16.93
CA ALA A 100 -4.09 -8.68 -17.88
C ALA A 100 -2.70 -8.94 -18.49
N LYS A 101 -1.91 -7.89 -18.73
CA LYS A 101 -0.55 -8.00 -19.29
C LYS A 101 0.44 -8.58 -18.30
N VAL A 102 0.39 -8.14 -17.04
CA VAL A 102 1.29 -8.67 -16.00
C VAL A 102 0.95 -10.11 -15.58
N ARG A 103 -0.14 -10.68 -16.10
CA ARG A 103 -0.54 -12.09 -16.03
C ARG A 103 -0.27 -12.88 -17.33
N ASP A 104 0.10 -12.21 -18.41
CA ASP A 104 0.43 -12.86 -19.68
C ASP A 104 1.89 -13.31 -19.67
N LYS A 105 2.12 -14.63 -19.74
CA LYS A 105 3.46 -15.24 -19.73
C LYS A 105 4.39 -14.68 -20.82
N ALA A 106 3.88 -14.48 -22.02
CA ALA A 106 4.69 -14.00 -23.15
C ALA A 106 5.06 -12.52 -22.97
N TRP A 107 4.11 -11.73 -22.48
CA TRP A 107 4.36 -10.32 -22.13
C TRP A 107 5.40 -10.20 -21.02
N VAL A 108 5.19 -10.87 -19.90
CA VAL A 108 6.08 -10.77 -18.72
C VAL A 108 7.48 -11.25 -19.06
N LYS A 109 7.62 -12.31 -19.85
CA LYS A 109 8.93 -12.77 -20.35
C LYS A 109 9.65 -11.70 -21.16
N LYS A 110 8.94 -10.90 -21.96
CA LYS A 110 9.51 -9.84 -22.80
C LYS A 110 9.70 -8.53 -22.05
N MET A 111 8.67 -8.08 -21.33
CA MET A 111 8.55 -6.71 -20.81
C MET A 111 8.78 -6.63 -19.29
N GLY A 112 8.76 -7.75 -18.56
CA GLY A 112 8.64 -7.74 -17.11
C GLY A 112 7.22 -7.44 -16.64
N HIS A 113 7.02 -7.35 -15.35
CA HIS A 113 5.74 -6.95 -14.73
C HIS A 113 5.71 -5.46 -14.35
N THR A 114 6.84 -4.77 -14.46
CA THR A 114 6.99 -3.32 -14.34
C THR A 114 7.96 -2.79 -15.40
N PRO A 115 7.74 -1.58 -15.95
CA PRO A 115 8.65 -0.99 -16.92
C PRO A 115 9.95 -0.43 -16.33
N SER A 116 10.05 -0.33 -15.00
CA SER A 116 11.24 0.20 -14.33
C SER A 116 11.62 -0.63 -13.11
N ILE A 117 12.93 -0.87 -12.98
CA ILE A 117 13.52 -1.46 -11.77
C ILE A 117 13.57 -0.44 -10.62
N MET A 118 13.41 0.86 -10.92
CA MET A 118 13.43 1.94 -9.93
C MET A 118 12.07 2.12 -9.24
N ASP A 119 11.13 1.19 -9.42
CA ASP A 119 9.87 1.12 -8.70
C ASP A 119 9.97 0.11 -7.54
N TYR A 120 9.13 0.27 -6.53
CA TYR A 120 8.96 -0.71 -5.46
C TYR A 120 7.91 -1.77 -5.80
N SER A 121 7.75 -2.12 -7.07
CA SER A 121 6.83 -3.17 -7.50
C SER A 121 7.11 -4.52 -6.84
N ARG A 122 8.35 -4.71 -6.35
CA ARG A 122 8.85 -5.94 -5.75
C ARG A 122 8.58 -7.15 -6.65
N PHE A 123 7.80 -8.14 -6.20
CA PHE A 123 7.52 -9.33 -7.01
C PHE A 123 6.12 -9.28 -7.63
N ASN A 124 5.90 -10.05 -8.70
CA ASN A 124 4.61 -10.08 -9.37
C ASN A 124 3.56 -10.86 -8.56
N TYR A 125 2.99 -10.21 -7.54
CA TYR A 125 1.96 -10.78 -6.67
C TYR A 125 0.58 -10.90 -7.32
N VAL A 126 0.39 -10.31 -8.48
CA VAL A 126 -0.86 -10.34 -9.26
C VAL A 126 -1.00 -11.63 -10.06
N ALA A 127 0.13 -12.21 -10.50
CA ALA A 127 0.16 -13.47 -11.22
C ALA A 127 -0.49 -14.59 -10.40
N GLN A 128 -1.08 -15.55 -11.09
CA GLN A 128 -1.74 -16.71 -10.48
C GLN A 128 -1.06 -18.00 -10.96
N PRO A 129 -1.12 -19.11 -10.20
CA PRO A 129 -0.52 -20.39 -10.63
C PRO A 129 -0.93 -20.86 -12.03
N GLU A 130 -2.19 -20.61 -12.39
CA GLU A 130 -2.74 -20.95 -13.70
C GLU A 130 -2.18 -20.15 -14.87
N ASP A 131 -1.54 -18.99 -14.62
CA ASP A 131 -0.93 -18.15 -15.66
C ASP A 131 0.38 -18.77 -16.20
N GLY A 132 0.97 -19.70 -15.46
CA GLY A 132 2.14 -20.46 -15.87
C GLY A 132 3.38 -19.60 -16.15
N ILE A 133 3.51 -18.46 -15.48
CA ILE A 133 4.68 -17.57 -15.57
C ILE A 133 5.89 -18.29 -14.95
N ASP A 134 7.03 -18.20 -15.64
CA ASP A 134 8.28 -18.75 -15.11
C ASP A 134 8.66 -18.02 -13.79
N PRO A 135 8.99 -18.73 -12.72
CA PRO A 135 9.42 -18.12 -11.47
C PRO A 135 10.55 -17.09 -11.61
N ALA A 136 11.41 -17.25 -12.62
CA ALA A 136 12.47 -16.28 -12.92
C ALA A 136 11.95 -14.94 -13.44
N ASP A 137 10.76 -14.92 -14.04
CA ASP A 137 10.10 -13.73 -14.58
C ASP A 137 9.18 -13.03 -13.57
N LEU A 138 9.05 -13.57 -12.34
CA LEU A 138 8.31 -12.94 -11.22
C LEU A 138 9.13 -11.86 -10.51
N VAL A 139 10.44 -11.81 -10.76
CA VAL A 139 11.38 -10.85 -10.16
C VAL A 139 11.53 -9.64 -11.07
N PRO A 140 11.53 -8.40 -10.53
CA PRO A 140 11.77 -7.20 -11.33
C PRO A 140 13.13 -7.22 -12.03
N ARG A 141 13.21 -6.51 -13.13
CA ARG A 141 14.45 -6.36 -13.92
C ARG A 141 14.50 -4.99 -14.58
N VAL A 142 15.67 -4.61 -15.11
CA VAL A 142 15.81 -3.42 -15.94
C VAL A 142 14.77 -3.46 -17.06
N GLY A 143 13.94 -2.45 -17.11
CA GLY A 143 12.78 -2.36 -18.00
C GLY A 143 12.95 -1.31 -19.10
N PRO A 144 11.95 -1.15 -19.97
CA PRO A 144 12.01 -0.19 -21.08
C PRO A 144 12.09 1.27 -20.61
N TYR A 145 11.52 1.61 -19.45
CA TYR A 145 11.68 2.94 -18.85
C TYR A 145 13.14 3.21 -18.48
N ASP A 146 13.81 2.26 -17.84
CA ASP A 146 15.21 2.43 -17.38
C ASP A 146 16.15 2.64 -18.55
N ILE A 147 15.92 1.91 -19.66
CA ILE A 147 16.70 2.06 -20.91
C ILE A 147 16.47 3.45 -21.51
N TRP A 148 15.20 3.89 -21.56
CA TRP A 148 14.84 5.21 -22.07
C TRP A 148 15.39 6.34 -21.17
N ALA A 149 15.27 6.21 -19.86
CA ALA A 149 15.78 7.19 -18.90
C ALA A 149 17.31 7.30 -18.93
N THR A 150 18.00 6.14 -19.11
CA THR A 150 19.46 6.12 -19.32
C THR A 150 19.84 6.86 -20.61
N ALA A 151 19.09 6.63 -21.69
CA ALA A 151 19.35 7.37 -22.94
C ALA A 151 19.10 8.87 -22.77
N TRP A 152 18.02 9.24 -22.07
CA TRP A 152 17.71 10.65 -21.77
C TRP A 152 18.81 11.33 -20.95
N GLY A 153 19.34 10.66 -19.92
CA GLY A 153 20.33 11.24 -19.01
C GLY A 153 21.78 11.19 -19.51
N TYR A 154 22.12 10.22 -20.41
CA TYR A 154 23.52 9.92 -20.73
C TYR A 154 23.86 9.95 -22.21
N LYS A 155 22.88 9.94 -23.11
CA LYS A 155 23.14 9.94 -24.54
C LYS A 155 23.60 11.33 -24.99
N PRO A 156 24.82 11.47 -25.54
CA PRO A 156 25.29 12.76 -26.06
C PRO A 156 24.37 13.29 -27.17
N ILE A 157 24.10 14.58 -27.17
CA ILE A 157 23.31 15.26 -28.19
C ILE A 157 24.27 15.96 -29.14
N PRO A 158 24.42 15.49 -30.41
CA PRO A 158 25.36 16.10 -31.35
C PRO A 158 25.06 17.58 -31.59
N GLY A 159 26.09 18.42 -31.47
CA GLY A 159 26.00 19.85 -31.69
C GLY A 159 25.57 20.68 -30.47
N ALA A 160 25.13 20.05 -29.38
CA ALA A 160 24.89 20.75 -28.12
C ALA A 160 26.17 20.79 -27.28
N THR A 161 26.52 21.97 -26.81
CA THR A 161 27.72 22.22 -25.99
C THR A 161 27.36 22.77 -24.60
N THR A 162 26.10 23.09 -24.40
CA THR A 162 25.57 23.64 -23.15
C THR A 162 24.25 22.94 -22.79
N PRO A 163 23.89 22.89 -21.49
CA PRO A 163 22.59 22.36 -21.05
C PRO A 163 21.37 23.06 -21.70
N ALA A 164 21.49 24.34 -22.02
CA ALA A 164 20.44 25.10 -22.68
C ALA A 164 20.21 24.64 -24.12
N GLU A 165 21.25 24.20 -24.82
CA GLU A 165 21.14 23.65 -26.18
C GLU A 165 20.63 22.23 -26.19
N GLU A 166 20.86 21.43 -25.13
CA GLU A 166 20.31 20.08 -24.98
C GLU A 166 18.82 20.08 -24.67
N ARG A 167 18.35 21.07 -23.91
CA ARG A 167 16.97 21.13 -23.37
C ARG A 167 15.86 20.91 -24.39
N PRO A 168 15.85 21.48 -25.60
CA PRO A 168 14.77 21.26 -26.57
C PRO A 168 14.66 19.78 -27.01
N VAL A 169 15.79 19.09 -27.16
CA VAL A 169 15.85 17.66 -27.57
C VAL A 169 15.40 16.79 -26.42
N LEU A 170 15.87 17.05 -25.20
CA LEU A 170 15.48 16.32 -24.00
C LEU A 170 13.99 16.49 -23.71
N ASP A 171 13.43 17.68 -23.93
CA ASP A 171 11.98 17.94 -23.79
C ASP A 171 11.16 17.15 -24.82
N GLU A 172 11.62 17.07 -26.07
CA GLU A 172 10.97 16.23 -27.08
C GLU A 172 11.03 14.74 -26.70
N TRP A 173 12.17 14.25 -26.22
CA TRP A 173 12.25 12.86 -25.73
C TRP A 173 11.32 12.60 -24.56
N ALA A 174 11.25 13.52 -23.59
CA ALA A 174 10.33 13.41 -22.45
C ALA A 174 8.85 13.35 -22.89
N ARG A 175 8.49 14.00 -24.00
CA ARG A 175 7.11 13.96 -24.54
C ARG A 175 6.70 12.60 -25.11
N GLN A 176 7.65 11.68 -25.35
CA GLN A 176 7.32 10.32 -25.78
C GLN A 176 6.41 9.59 -24.78
N GLN A 177 6.37 10.01 -23.53
CA GLN A 177 5.40 9.52 -22.53
C GLN A 177 3.93 9.70 -22.91
N GLU A 178 3.61 10.62 -23.83
CA GLU A 178 2.23 10.84 -24.31
C GLU A 178 1.75 9.66 -25.19
N GLN A 179 2.66 9.03 -25.92
CA GLN A 179 2.39 7.91 -26.81
C GLN A 179 2.75 6.56 -26.17
N THR A 180 3.69 6.58 -25.22
CA THR A 180 4.22 5.42 -24.53
C THR A 180 4.00 5.59 -23.02
N PRO A 181 2.85 5.21 -22.47
CA PRO A 181 2.49 5.51 -21.06
C PRO A 181 3.48 4.99 -20.03
N TRP A 182 4.18 3.90 -20.30
CA TRP A 182 5.22 3.36 -19.40
C TRP A 182 6.53 4.13 -19.39
N PHE A 183 6.63 5.27 -20.12
CA PHE A 183 7.66 6.28 -19.94
C PHE A 183 7.27 7.38 -18.95
N ARG A 184 6.07 7.32 -18.38
CA ARG A 184 5.66 8.24 -17.32
C ARG A 184 6.53 8.07 -16.09
N PHE A 185 6.81 9.21 -15.47
CA PHE A 185 7.61 9.30 -14.28
C PHE A 185 6.85 9.99 -13.16
N MET A 186 6.94 9.42 -11.96
CA MET A 186 6.57 10.08 -10.73
C MET A 186 7.34 9.43 -9.59
N THR A 187 8.12 10.22 -8.87
CA THR A 187 8.68 9.79 -7.59
C THR A 187 7.60 9.86 -6.51
N SER A 188 7.79 9.14 -5.40
CA SER A 188 6.87 9.21 -4.28
C SER A 188 6.68 10.67 -3.89
N ASN A 189 5.47 11.17 -4.06
CA ASN A 189 5.18 12.56 -3.79
C ASN A 189 4.62 12.69 -2.38
N ALA A 190 5.10 13.68 -1.63
CA ALA A 190 4.57 14.06 -0.32
C ALA A 190 3.05 14.33 -0.30
N ARG A 191 2.42 14.50 -1.47
CA ARG A 191 0.97 14.71 -1.59
C ARG A 191 0.17 13.41 -1.49
N GLY A 192 0.75 12.24 -1.82
CA GLY A 192 0.10 10.93 -1.71
C GLY A 192 -1.30 10.86 -2.33
N ALA A 193 -1.49 11.52 -3.48
CA ALA A 193 -2.80 11.70 -4.07
C ALA A 193 -3.06 10.77 -5.27
N ASP A 194 -2.01 10.29 -5.91
CA ASP A 194 -2.11 9.41 -7.07
C ASP A 194 -1.95 7.94 -6.63
N PRO A 195 -2.95 7.08 -6.85
CA PRO A 195 -2.84 5.65 -6.54
C PRO A 195 -1.74 4.95 -7.35
N GLY A 196 -1.33 5.51 -8.50
CA GLY A 196 -0.20 5.01 -9.29
C GLY A 196 1.17 5.33 -8.69
N GLU A 197 1.26 6.17 -7.67
CA GLU A 197 2.50 6.48 -6.93
C GLU A 197 2.64 5.62 -5.66
N ILE A 198 1.70 4.72 -5.40
CA ILE A 198 1.72 3.87 -4.21
C ILE A 198 2.65 2.69 -4.48
N THR A 199 3.56 2.44 -3.57
CA THR A 199 4.49 1.30 -3.63
C THR A 199 3.77 -0.02 -3.82
N GLU A 200 4.29 -0.87 -4.71
CA GLU A 200 3.82 -2.25 -4.94
C GLU A 200 2.44 -2.37 -5.63
N ALA A 201 1.89 -1.30 -6.16
CA ALA A 201 0.60 -1.35 -6.85
C ALA A 201 0.73 -1.91 -8.29
N VAL A 202 1.19 -3.15 -8.42
CA VAL A 202 1.38 -3.82 -9.72
C VAL A 202 0.06 -3.99 -10.47
N GLY A 203 0.08 -3.71 -11.75
CA GLY A 203 -1.11 -3.72 -12.61
C GLY A 203 -1.67 -2.32 -12.82
N ASP A 204 -2.84 -2.20 -13.40
CA ASP A 204 -3.50 -0.92 -13.69
C ASP A 204 -3.48 0.07 -12.53
N ALA A 205 -3.59 1.36 -12.84
CA ALA A 205 -3.87 2.40 -11.82
C ALA A 205 -5.23 2.22 -11.13
N ASP A 206 -5.88 1.07 -11.27
CA ASP A 206 -7.03 0.59 -10.51
C ASP A 206 -6.64 -0.64 -9.68
N PRO A 207 -6.17 -0.47 -8.45
CA PRO A 207 -5.66 -1.56 -7.63
C PRO A 207 -6.74 -2.53 -7.13
N VAL A 208 -8.03 -2.30 -7.38
CA VAL A 208 -9.10 -3.21 -6.96
C VAL A 208 -8.92 -4.60 -7.56
N GLN A 209 -8.65 -4.67 -8.87
CA GLN A 209 -8.43 -5.95 -9.56
C GLN A 209 -7.13 -6.61 -9.12
N ALA A 210 -6.05 -5.85 -9.07
CA ALA A 210 -4.73 -6.33 -8.66
C ALA A 210 -4.75 -6.87 -7.22
N THR A 211 -5.29 -6.10 -6.27
CA THR A 211 -5.46 -6.52 -4.87
C THR A 211 -6.37 -7.73 -4.73
N GLY A 212 -7.44 -7.82 -5.52
CA GLY A 212 -8.30 -9.01 -5.53
C GLY A 212 -7.57 -10.30 -5.92
N LEU A 213 -6.56 -10.20 -6.80
CA LEU A 213 -5.67 -11.31 -7.16
C LEU A 213 -4.61 -11.57 -6.09
N GLY A 214 -4.02 -10.52 -5.51
CA GLY A 214 -3.09 -10.61 -4.39
C GLY A 214 -3.70 -11.31 -3.18
N VAL A 215 -4.92 -10.97 -2.79
CA VAL A 215 -5.68 -11.64 -1.70
C VAL A 215 -5.83 -13.14 -1.95
N LYS A 216 -6.04 -13.59 -3.20
CA LYS A 216 -6.08 -15.02 -3.52
C LYS A 216 -4.74 -15.69 -3.26
N ASN A 217 -3.63 -15.02 -3.56
CA ASN A 217 -2.29 -15.52 -3.28
C ASN A 217 -2.02 -15.54 -1.77
N LEU A 218 -2.39 -14.50 -1.02
CA LEU A 218 -2.27 -14.48 0.44
C LEU A 218 -3.04 -15.62 1.10
N ALA A 219 -4.24 -15.96 0.61
CA ALA A 219 -4.98 -17.11 1.11
C ALA A 219 -4.27 -18.46 0.83
N ARG A 220 -3.48 -18.55 -0.26
CA ARG A 220 -2.61 -19.70 -0.52
C ARG A 220 -1.38 -19.71 0.38
N VAL A 221 -0.75 -18.55 0.56
CA VAL A 221 0.40 -18.38 1.47
C VAL A 221 0.05 -18.82 2.89
N MET A 222 -1.12 -18.43 3.40
CA MET A 222 -1.57 -18.88 4.73
C MET A 222 -1.59 -20.40 4.89
N LYS A 223 -1.94 -21.14 3.83
CA LYS A 223 -1.89 -22.62 3.85
C LYS A 223 -0.47 -23.17 3.77
N MET A 224 0.46 -22.40 3.20
CA MET A 224 1.87 -22.78 3.09
C MET A 224 2.68 -22.40 4.33
N LEU A 225 2.20 -21.45 5.14
CA LEU A 225 3.00 -20.77 6.16
C LEU A 225 3.53 -21.74 7.23
N LEU A 226 2.66 -22.54 7.85
CA LEU A 226 3.04 -23.49 8.87
C LEU A 226 4.05 -24.53 8.35
N PRO A 227 3.78 -25.28 7.26
CA PRO A 227 4.75 -26.26 6.75
C PRO A 227 6.04 -25.64 6.19
N ALA A 228 6.02 -24.34 5.80
CA ALA A 228 7.22 -23.67 5.29
C ALA A 228 8.16 -23.20 6.40
N THR A 229 7.63 -22.89 7.58
CA THR A 229 8.40 -22.34 8.72
C THR A 229 8.75 -23.39 9.77
N GLU A 230 8.05 -24.53 9.79
CA GLU A 230 8.26 -25.58 10.77
C GLU A 230 9.65 -26.22 10.62
N LYS A 231 10.44 -26.18 11.69
CA LYS A 231 11.72 -26.85 11.78
C LYS A 231 11.81 -27.67 13.09
N LYS A 232 12.23 -28.90 12.96
CA LYS A 232 12.33 -29.82 14.11
C LYS A 232 13.32 -29.31 15.15
N GLY A 233 12.81 -29.04 16.36
CA GLY A 233 13.62 -28.62 17.50
C GLY A 233 13.83 -27.12 17.62
N GLU A 234 13.27 -26.31 16.68
CA GLU A 234 13.22 -24.86 16.78
C GLU A 234 11.86 -24.40 17.36
N ASP A 235 11.82 -23.20 17.90
CA ASP A 235 10.58 -22.54 18.36
C ASP A 235 9.72 -22.01 17.19
N TRP A 236 8.68 -21.25 17.51
CA TRP A 236 7.74 -20.72 16.53
C TRP A 236 7.97 -19.23 16.19
N GLU A 237 9.12 -18.65 16.58
CA GLU A 237 9.42 -17.23 16.34
C GLU A 237 9.38 -16.88 14.84
N ASN A 238 9.94 -17.76 13.99
CA ASN A 238 9.90 -17.57 12.54
C ASN A 238 8.47 -17.64 11.97
N LEU A 239 7.60 -18.46 12.52
CA LEU A 239 6.18 -18.51 12.15
C LEU A 239 5.47 -17.22 12.55
N GLU A 240 5.74 -16.70 13.75
CA GLU A 240 5.17 -15.44 14.23
C GLU A 240 5.60 -14.26 13.36
N ASP A 241 6.90 -14.12 13.06
CA ASP A 241 7.43 -13.07 12.18
C ASP A 241 6.77 -13.13 10.79
N MET A 242 6.74 -14.30 10.17
CA MET A 242 6.15 -14.48 8.85
C MET A 242 4.65 -14.23 8.83
N TYR A 243 3.91 -14.60 9.87
CA TYR A 243 2.49 -14.27 9.99
C TYR A 243 2.27 -12.76 10.12
N GLY A 244 3.09 -12.07 10.92
CA GLY A 244 3.06 -10.60 11.02
C GLY A 244 3.32 -9.92 9.67
N ARG A 245 4.26 -10.44 8.87
CA ARG A 245 4.56 -9.95 7.51
C ARG A 245 3.43 -10.23 6.52
N VAL A 246 2.72 -11.38 6.63
CA VAL A 246 1.49 -11.65 5.83
C VAL A 246 0.41 -10.62 6.13
N LEU A 247 0.18 -10.29 7.40
CA LEU A 247 -0.76 -9.23 7.78
C LEU A 247 -0.29 -7.85 7.28
N GLY A 248 1.02 -7.60 7.29
CA GLY A 248 1.63 -6.39 6.73
C GLY A 248 1.34 -6.26 5.24
N GLN A 249 1.59 -7.32 4.46
CA GLN A 249 1.30 -7.35 3.02
C GLN A 249 -0.19 -7.18 2.74
N TRP A 250 -1.07 -7.86 3.48
CA TRP A 250 -2.51 -7.66 3.37
C TRP A 250 -2.93 -6.21 3.61
N THR A 251 -2.38 -5.60 4.66
CA THR A 251 -2.66 -4.19 4.97
C THR A 251 -2.22 -3.27 3.85
N ARG A 252 -1.03 -3.50 3.29
CA ARG A 252 -0.46 -2.73 2.18
C ARG A 252 -1.35 -2.83 0.93
N GLU A 253 -1.79 -4.03 0.57
CA GLU A 253 -2.68 -4.23 -0.57
C GLU A 253 -4.05 -3.53 -0.38
N MET A 254 -4.59 -3.52 0.84
CA MET A 254 -5.81 -2.75 1.15
C MET A 254 -5.57 -1.23 1.07
N LEU A 255 -4.38 -0.76 1.46
CA LEU A 255 -3.99 0.64 1.34
C LEU A 255 -3.82 1.09 -0.11
N HIS A 256 -3.39 0.20 -1.02
CA HIS A 256 -3.39 0.48 -2.47
C HIS A 256 -4.81 0.82 -2.95
N VAL A 257 -5.80 0.02 -2.55
CA VAL A 257 -7.20 0.29 -2.89
C VAL A 257 -7.71 1.58 -2.24
N ALA A 258 -7.36 1.83 -0.98
CA ALA A 258 -7.72 3.07 -0.29
C ALA A 258 -7.14 4.31 -0.98
N GLY A 259 -6.00 4.18 -1.66
CA GLY A 259 -5.38 5.25 -2.46
C GLY A 259 -6.27 5.80 -3.58
N VAL A 260 -7.18 4.99 -4.13
CA VAL A 260 -8.12 5.39 -5.18
C VAL A 260 -9.11 6.44 -4.68
N VAL A 261 -9.48 6.38 -3.39
CA VAL A 261 -10.51 7.24 -2.80
C VAL A 261 -9.98 8.66 -2.59
N GLY A 262 -10.63 9.64 -3.18
CA GLY A 262 -10.16 11.03 -3.21
C GLY A 262 -8.86 11.18 -4.00
N GLY A 263 -8.51 10.22 -4.85
CA GLY A 263 -7.29 10.19 -5.63
C GLY A 263 -7.34 11.06 -6.88
N VAL A 264 -6.15 11.29 -7.45
CA VAL A 264 -5.96 11.93 -8.76
C VAL A 264 -5.01 11.08 -9.60
N ASP A 265 -5.18 11.10 -10.91
CA ASP A 265 -4.16 10.62 -11.85
C ASP A 265 -3.24 11.78 -12.18
N SER A 266 -1.94 11.64 -11.90
CA SER A 266 -0.94 12.66 -12.18
C SER A 266 -0.18 12.33 -13.46
N HIS A 267 0.04 13.36 -14.28
CA HIS A 267 0.75 13.24 -15.54
C HIS A 267 1.67 14.45 -15.71
N GLN A 268 2.96 14.25 -15.67
CA GLN A 268 3.95 15.34 -15.82
C GLN A 268 3.76 16.03 -17.18
N LYS A 269 3.44 17.31 -17.15
CA LYS A 269 3.22 18.14 -18.34
C LYS A 269 3.82 19.53 -18.13
N ASN A 270 4.41 20.05 -19.19
CA ASN A 270 4.92 21.42 -19.24
C ASN A 270 3.91 22.36 -19.95
N GLY A 271 4.12 23.66 -19.80
CA GLY A 271 3.34 24.65 -20.53
C GLY A 271 3.37 24.40 -22.05
N GLY A 272 2.22 24.53 -22.71
CA GLY A 272 2.04 24.24 -24.13
C GLY A 272 1.70 22.79 -24.48
N GLN A 273 1.73 21.84 -23.54
CA GLN A 273 1.23 20.49 -23.73
C GLN A 273 -0.27 20.41 -23.43
N ALA A 274 -1.03 19.66 -24.24
CA ALA A 274 -2.45 19.46 -24.04
C ALA A 274 -2.75 18.58 -22.82
N GLY A 275 -3.92 18.79 -22.19
CA GLY A 275 -4.40 18.01 -21.04
C GLY A 275 -4.01 18.60 -19.69
N LEU A 276 -4.47 17.93 -18.62
CA LEU A 276 -4.28 18.34 -17.24
C LEU A 276 -3.09 17.63 -16.61
N LEU A 277 -2.44 18.29 -15.66
CA LEU A 277 -1.41 17.67 -14.81
C LEU A 277 -2.04 16.73 -13.77
N PHE A 278 -3.21 17.09 -13.23
CA PHE A 278 -3.94 16.30 -12.25
C PHE A 278 -5.38 16.12 -12.71
N THR A 279 -5.83 14.86 -12.77
CA THR A 279 -7.20 14.51 -13.14
C THR A 279 -7.85 13.72 -12.00
N THR A 280 -9.01 14.19 -11.52
CA THR A 280 -9.75 13.48 -10.46
C THR A 280 -10.13 12.06 -10.91
N ILE A 281 -9.91 11.07 -10.04
CA ILE A 281 -10.36 9.71 -10.32
C ILE A 281 -11.90 9.68 -10.35
N PRO A 282 -12.52 9.07 -11.38
CA PRO A 282 -13.97 9.04 -11.52
C PRO A 282 -14.67 8.48 -10.27
N ALA A 283 -15.78 9.11 -9.85
CA ALA A 283 -16.55 8.70 -8.66
C ALA A 283 -16.94 7.24 -8.66
N ALA A 284 -17.27 6.66 -9.83
CA ALA A 284 -17.60 5.23 -9.94
C ALA A 284 -16.43 4.31 -9.53
N ARG A 285 -15.18 4.66 -9.88
CA ARG A 285 -13.99 3.91 -9.46
C ARG A 285 -13.75 4.05 -7.97
N GLN A 286 -13.96 5.25 -7.41
CA GLN A 286 -13.82 5.48 -5.97
C GLN A 286 -14.85 4.69 -5.16
N ARG A 287 -16.13 4.65 -5.60
CA ARG A 287 -17.17 3.81 -4.97
C ARG A 287 -16.80 2.33 -5.00
N LYS A 288 -16.37 1.82 -6.17
CA LYS A 288 -15.93 0.44 -6.32
C LYS A 288 -14.78 0.08 -5.36
N ALA A 289 -13.86 1.02 -5.12
CA ALA A 289 -12.79 0.85 -4.15
C ALA A 289 -13.32 0.74 -2.71
N VAL A 290 -14.28 1.58 -2.31
CA VAL A 290 -14.91 1.50 -0.98
C VAL A 290 -15.74 0.22 -0.81
N GLU A 291 -16.47 -0.20 -1.84
CA GLU A 291 -17.19 -1.48 -1.85
C GLU A 291 -16.25 -2.67 -1.68
N PHE A 292 -15.12 -2.67 -2.39
CA PHE A 292 -14.09 -3.69 -2.24
C PHE A 292 -13.51 -3.72 -0.83
N LEU A 293 -13.16 -2.57 -0.25
CA LEU A 293 -12.64 -2.48 1.11
C LEU A 293 -13.69 -2.93 2.14
N SER A 294 -14.96 -2.61 1.93
CA SER A 294 -16.04 -3.08 2.79
C SER A 294 -16.13 -4.62 2.81
N ALA A 295 -15.92 -5.26 1.65
CA ALA A 295 -15.99 -6.71 1.51
C ALA A 295 -14.70 -7.42 1.95
N GLN A 296 -13.53 -6.81 1.79
CA GLN A 296 -12.24 -7.47 2.02
C GLN A 296 -11.53 -6.99 3.30
N ALA A 297 -11.54 -5.67 3.56
CA ALA A 297 -10.85 -5.10 4.70
C ALA A 297 -11.75 -5.02 5.95
N PHE A 298 -13.02 -4.65 5.78
CA PHE A 298 -13.94 -4.45 6.89
C PHE A 298 -14.85 -5.65 7.19
N ALA A 299 -14.84 -6.68 6.37
CA ALA A 299 -15.34 -8.00 6.76
C ALA A 299 -14.29 -8.75 7.60
N THR A 300 -14.72 -9.82 8.28
CA THR A 300 -13.77 -10.69 9.00
C THR A 300 -12.97 -11.49 7.99
N PRO A 301 -11.63 -11.30 7.87
CA PRO A 301 -10.80 -12.02 6.92
C PRO A 301 -10.51 -13.45 7.42
N ALA A 302 -11.50 -14.34 7.31
CA ALA A 302 -11.46 -15.69 7.89
C ALA A 302 -10.21 -16.51 7.47
N TYR A 303 -9.68 -16.27 6.26
CA TYR A 303 -8.48 -16.96 5.77
C TYR A 303 -7.19 -16.53 6.49
N LEU A 304 -7.18 -15.38 7.18
CA LEU A 304 -6.07 -14.93 8.02
C LEU A 304 -6.17 -15.46 9.46
N VAL A 305 -7.32 -16.04 9.82
CA VAL A 305 -7.57 -16.55 11.18
C VAL A 305 -7.45 -18.07 11.18
N ASP A 306 -6.22 -18.58 11.21
CA ASP A 306 -5.95 -20.01 11.30
C ASP A 306 -5.60 -20.40 12.73
N PRO A 307 -6.47 -21.17 13.44
CA PRO A 307 -6.19 -21.61 14.81
C PRO A 307 -4.93 -22.46 14.95
N ALA A 308 -4.51 -23.16 13.88
CA ALA A 308 -3.30 -23.97 13.92
C ALA A 308 -2.04 -23.09 13.95
N ILE A 309 -2.05 -21.94 13.29
CA ILE A 309 -0.98 -20.95 13.34
C ILE A 309 -1.06 -20.19 14.68
N LEU A 310 -2.22 -19.55 14.95
CA LEU A 310 -2.38 -18.63 16.06
C LEU A 310 -2.05 -19.25 17.42
N ARG A 311 -2.47 -20.49 17.67
CA ARG A 311 -2.18 -21.20 18.94
C ARG A 311 -0.72 -21.65 19.08
N ARG A 312 0.10 -21.50 18.06
CA ARG A 312 1.55 -21.77 18.13
C ARG A 312 2.35 -20.51 18.40
N ILE A 313 1.83 -19.35 18.02
CA ILE A 313 2.60 -18.09 18.14
C ILE A 313 2.24 -17.32 19.41
N GLU A 314 0.98 -17.39 19.87
CA GLU A 314 0.54 -16.64 21.05
C GLU A 314 -0.75 -17.22 21.67
N PRO A 315 -0.98 -17.03 22.98
CA PRO A 315 -2.21 -17.50 23.65
C PRO A 315 -3.42 -16.62 23.31
N ASP A 316 -3.20 -15.33 23.01
CA ASP A 316 -4.16 -14.31 22.67
C ASP A 316 -3.53 -13.31 21.67
N GLY A 317 -4.25 -12.28 21.24
CA GLY A 317 -3.70 -11.19 20.39
C GLY A 317 -4.28 -11.12 18.98
N VAL A 318 -4.97 -12.16 18.49
CA VAL A 318 -5.54 -12.16 17.12
C VAL A 318 -6.48 -10.98 16.86
N LEU A 319 -7.31 -10.61 17.86
CA LEU A 319 -8.20 -9.46 17.76
C LEU A 319 -7.42 -8.14 17.65
N ALA A 320 -6.33 -8.00 18.41
CA ALA A 320 -5.48 -6.82 18.37
C ALA A 320 -4.73 -6.70 17.03
N ARG A 321 -4.16 -7.79 16.52
CA ARG A 321 -3.49 -7.80 15.21
C ARG A 321 -4.43 -7.39 14.08
N LEU A 322 -5.63 -7.97 14.00
CA LEU A 322 -6.59 -7.61 12.97
C LEU A 322 -7.13 -6.20 13.16
N ARG A 323 -7.34 -5.76 14.40
CA ARG A 323 -7.71 -4.37 14.69
C ARG A 323 -6.65 -3.39 14.16
N ASN A 324 -5.37 -3.63 14.41
CA ASN A 324 -4.28 -2.78 13.95
C ASN A 324 -4.27 -2.69 12.43
N ALA A 325 -4.39 -3.82 11.74
CA ALA A 325 -4.44 -3.88 10.29
C ALA A 325 -5.65 -3.12 9.70
N GLN A 326 -6.86 -3.40 10.22
CA GLN A 326 -8.10 -2.76 9.77
C GLN A 326 -8.15 -1.26 10.11
N SER A 327 -7.62 -0.87 11.29
CA SER A 327 -7.52 0.53 11.71
C SER A 327 -6.64 1.33 10.77
N SER A 328 -5.53 0.76 10.29
CA SER A 328 -4.64 1.41 9.33
C SER A 328 -5.38 1.78 8.04
N VAL A 329 -6.19 0.87 7.52
CA VAL A 329 -6.98 1.12 6.31
C VAL A 329 -8.06 2.17 6.57
N LEU A 330 -8.79 2.06 7.68
CA LEU A 330 -9.84 3.02 8.06
C LEU A 330 -9.27 4.43 8.25
N GLU A 331 -8.18 4.55 9.00
CA GLU A 331 -7.53 5.83 9.27
C GLU A 331 -6.98 6.48 7.99
N SER A 332 -6.44 5.68 7.05
CA SER A 332 -6.02 6.17 5.73
C SER A 332 -7.17 6.80 4.96
N LEU A 333 -8.37 6.19 4.98
CA LEU A 333 -9.56 6.72 4.31
C LEU A 333 -10.07 8.02 4.95
N LEU A 334 -9.85 8.20 6.23
CA LEU A 334 -10.35 9.33 7.02
C LEU A 334 -9.28 10.41 7.30
N THR A 335 -8.14 10.40 6.60
CA THR A 335 -7.11 11.45 6.79
C THR A 335 -7.66 12.84 6.45
N PRO A 336 -7.31 13.87 7.24
CA PRO A 336 -7.77 15.24 6.97
C PRO A 336 -7.41 15.73 5.56
N THR A 337 -6.23 15.39 5.09
CA THR A 337 -5.74 15.76 3.75
C THR A 337 -6.59 15.13 2.63
N ARG A 338 -7.03 13.88 2.79
CA ARG A 338 -7.94 13.22 1.84
C ARG A 338 -9.32 13.86 1.83
N VAL A 339 -9.91 14.06 3.01
CA VAL A 339 -11.24 14.70 3.14
C VAL A 339 -11.22 16.11 2.58
N GLN A 340 -10.15 16.88 2.85
CA GLN A 340 -9.96 18.22 2.28
C GLN A 340 -9.89 18.16 0.75
N ARG A 341 -9.07 17.27 0.18
CA ARG A 341 -8.96 17.10 -1.27
C ARG A 341 -10.30 16.71 -1.91
N MET A 342 -11.06 15.80 -1.30
CA MET A 342 -12.40 15.44 -1.78
C MET A 342 -13.38 16.63 -1.73
N THR A 343 -13.26 17.50 -0.72
CA THR A 343 -14.05 18.73 -0.65
C THR A 343 -13.68 19.70 -1.78
N GLU A 344 -12.39 19.80 -2.12
CA GLU A 344 -11.94 20.62 -3.25
C GLU A 344 -12.37 20.01 -4.59
N GLN A 345 -12.34 18.68 -4.73
CA GLN A 345 -12.89 17.99 -5.90
C GLN A 345 -14.41 18.23 -6.05
N GLU A 346 -15.17 18.28 -4.95
CA GLU A 346 -16.59 18.66 -4.99
C GLU A 346 -16.79 20.07 -5.56
N VAL A 347 -15.91 21.02 -5.22
CA VAL A 347 -15.97 22.40 -5.77
C VAL A 347 -15.61 22.42 -7.26
N LEU A 348 -14.62 21.64 -7.68
CA LEU A 348 -14.09 21.66 -9.05
C LEU A 348 -14.94 20.85 -10.04
N ASP A 349 -15.43 19.68 -9.60
CA ASP A 349 -16.11 18.69 -10.44
C ASP A 349 -17.64 18.63 -10.22
N GLY A 350 -18.15 19.32 -9.19
CA GLY A 350 -19.57 19.42 -8.86
C GLY A 350 -20.22 18.07 -8.58
N ASP A 351 -21.31 17.76 -9.28
CA ASP A 351 -22.05 16.49 -9.10
C ASP A 351 -21.34 15.25 -9.64
N LYS A 352 -20.24 15.42 -10.37
CA LYS A 352 -19.41 14.31 -10.84
C LYS A 352 -18.43 13.82 -9.77
N ALA A 353 -18.19 14.62 -8.72
CA ALA A 353 -17.28 14.26 -7.64
C ALA A 353 -17.85 13.14 -6.75
N TYR A 354 -16.97 12.31 -6.20
CA TYR A 354 -17.28 11.46 -5.07
C TYR A 354 -17.09 12.30 -3.80
N LYS A 355 -18.20 12.67 -3.16
CA LYS A 355 -18.19 13.67 -2.09
C LYS A 355 -17.78 13.08 -0.75
N PRO A 356 -17.22 13.87 0.19
CA PRO A 356 -16.90 13.38 1.54
C PRO A 356 -18.08 12.75 2.27
N LEU A 357 -19.29 13.30 2.10
CA LEU A 357 -20.51 12.71 2.68
C LEU A 357 -20.82 11.32 2.12
N ASP A 358 -20.62 11.12 0.81
CA ASP A 358 -20.82 9.82 0.18
C ASP A 358 -19.84 8.79 0.74
N LEU A 359 -18.55 9.15 0.87
CA LEU A 359 -17.52 8.29 1.49
C LEU A 359 -17.91 7.87 2.90
N LEU A 360 -18.29 8.82 3.75
CA LEU A 360 -18.63 8.54 5.15
C LEU A 360 -19.88 7.64 5.25
N ALA A 361 -20.87 7.88 4.40
CA ALA A 361 -22.08 7.05 4.35
C ALA A 361 -21.77 5.63 3.84
N ASP A 362 -20.91 5.47 2.82
CA ASP A 362 -20.50 4.18 2.30
C ASP A 362 -19.67 3.40 3.34
N LEU A 363 -18.75 4.05 4.05
CA LEU A 363 -17.98 3.45 5.14
C LEU A 363 -18.88 2.99 6.28
N ARG A 364 -19.82 3.82 6.73
CA ARG A 364 -20.79 3.43 7.77
C ARG A 364 -21.57 2.20 7.37
N ARG A 365 -22.10 2.16 6.13
CA ARG A 365 -22.84 0.99 5.61
C ARG A 365 -21.96 -0.25 5.54
N GLY A 366 -20.71 -0.13 5.09
CA GLY A 366 -19.76 -1.23 4.99
C GLY A 366 -19.31 -1.78 6.35
N ILE A 367 -19.13 -0.89 7.34
CA ILE A 367 -18.68 -1.27 8.69
C ILE A 367 -19.84 -1.78 9.56
N PHE A 368 -21.06 -1.35 9.34
CA PHE A 368 -22.24 -1.73 10.12
C PHE A 368 -23.29 -2.47 9.27
N THR A 369 -22.83 -3.34 8.37
CA THR A 369 -23.70 -4.11 7.45
C THR A 369 -24.77 -4.91 8.18
N GLU A 370 -24.47 -5.39 9.38
CA GLU A 370 -25.37 -6.22 10.18
C GLU A 370 -26.64 -5.47 10.63
N LEU A 371 -26.59 -4.13 10.70
CA LEU A 371 -27.77 -3.33 11.08
C LEU A 371 -28.91 -3.42 10.06
N ALA A 372 -28.62 -3.77 8.82
CA ALA A 372 -29.64 -4.00 7.78
C ALA A 372 -30.29 -5.39 7.87
N ALA A 373 -29.70 -6.34 8.61
CA ALA A 373 -30.21 -7.69 8.72
C ALA A 373 -31.57 -7.76 9.48
N PRO A 374 -32.47 -8.71 9.15
CA PRO A 374 -33.71 -8.93 9.90
C PRO A 374 -33.47 -9.25 11.38
N ALA A 375 -32.40 -9.97 11.70
CA ALA A 375 -31.96 -10.30 13.06
C ALA A 375 -30.44 -10.03 13.15
N PRO A 376 -30.02 -8.82 13.55
CA PRO A 376 -28.61 -8.45 13.62
C PRO A 376 -27.81 -9.37 14.55
N LYS A 377 -26.67 -9.86 14.04
CA LYS A 377 -25.70 -10.64 14.80
C LYS A 377 -24.29 -10.19 14.41
N ILE A 378 -23.53 -9.69 15.39
CA ILE A 378 -22.20 -9.10 15.18
C ILE A 378 -21.19 -9.99 15.89
N ASP A 379 -20.24 -10.57 15.16
CA ASP A 379 -19.16 -11.37 15.74
C ASP A 379 -18.12 -10.52 16.47
N ALA A 380 -17.18 -11.19 17.15
CA ALA A 380 -16.17 -10.50 17.96
C ALA A 380 -15.22 -9.61 17.11
N PHE A 381 -14.86 -10.04 15.92
CA PHE A 381 -13.99 -9.25 15.03
C PHE A 381 -14.72 -8.00 14.52
N ARG A 382 -15.97 -8.16 14.15
CA ARG A 382 -16.82 -7.05 13.69
C ARG A 382 -17.10 -6.05 14.80
N ARG A 383 -17.38 -6.50 16.03
CA ARG A 383 -17.51 -5.59 17.19
C ARG A 383 -16.22 -4.80 17.43
N ASN A 384 -15.06 -5.47 17.32
CA ASN A 384 -13.78 -4.84 17.47
C ASN A 384 -13.54 -3.73 16.40
N LEU A 385 -13.84 -4.00 15.13
CA LEU A 385 -13.77 -3.01 14.05
C LEU A 385 -14.77 -1.85 14.24
N GLN A 386 -16.01 -2.15 14.61
CA GLN A 386 -17.04 -1.14 14.84
C GLN A 386 -16.68 -0.22 16.02
N GLN A 387 -16.08 -0.78 17.07
CA GLN A 387 -15.52 0.01 18.16
C GLN A 387 -14.38 0.93 17.68
N THR A 388 -13.47 0.40 16.85
CA THR A 388 -12.38 1.21 16.22
C THR A 388 -12.95 2.35 15.38
N TYR A 389 -14.04 2.13 14.65
CA TYR A 389 -14.73 3.20 13.92
C TYR A 389 -15.26 4.29 14.86
N LEU A 390 -15.90 3.92 15.97
CA LEU A 390 -16.42 4.90 16.95
C LEU A 390 -15.28 5.73 17.56
N GLU A 391 -14.14 5.12 17.88
CA GLU A 391 -12.94 5.81 18.36
C GLU A 391 -12.38 6.76 17.29
N ALA A 392 -12.29 6.33 16.04
CA ALA A 392 -11.86 7.17 14.93
C ALA A 392 -12.78 8.39 14.75
N MET A 393 -14.08 8.20 14.84
CA MET A 393 -15.08 9.27 14.75
C MET A 393 -15.01 10.22 15.97
N HIS A 394 -14.80 9.67 17.17
CA HIS A 394 -14.58 10.47 18.39
C HIS A 394 -13.39 11.41 18.24
N ASN A 395 -12.25 10.89 17.78
CA ASN A 395 -11.03 11.66 17.57
C ASN A 395 -11.24 12.82 16.58
N ARG A 396 -12.10 12.64 15.57
CA ARG A 396 -12.41 13.67 14.57
C ARG A 396 -13.42 14.71 15.07
N VAL A 397 -14.32 14.32 15.95
CA VAL A 397 -15.30 15.27 16.52
C VAL A 397 -14.68 16.07 17.66
N ASN A 398 -13.96 15.40 18.59
CA ASN A 398 -13.52 15.97 19.87
C ASN A 398 -12.00 16.01 20.02
N GLY A 399 -11.25 15.09 19.39
CA GLY A 399 -9.81 14.89 19.58
C GLY A 399 -8.90 15.75 18.70
N GLY A 400 -9.45 16.66 17.87
CA GLY A 400 -8.64 17.53 17.02
C GLY A 400 -8.09 16.88 15.75
N ALA A 401 -8.41 15.62 15.48
CA ALA A 401 -7.97 14.92 14.29
C ALA A 401 -8.66 15.39 12.98
N ALA A 402 -9.68 16.24 13.05
CA ALA A 402 -10.29 16.89 11.90
C ALA A 402 -10.30 18.42 12.06
N PRO A 403 -10.10 19.17 10.94
CA PRO A 403 -10.28 20.61 10.93
C PRO A 403 -11.68 20.99 11.39
N PRO A 404 -11.86 22.14 12.09
CA PRO A 404 -13.18 22.61 12.51
C PRO A 404 -14.21 22.65 11.38
N THR A 405 -13.78 22.99 10.17
CA THR A 405 -14.59 23.07 8.95
C THR A 405 -15.19 21.72 8.49
N HIS A 406 -14.64 20.59 8.95
CA HIS A 406 -15.11 19.26 8.56
C HIS A 406 -15.79 18.48 9.69
N ARG A 407 -15.81 19.00 10.95
CA ARG A 407 -16.39 18.28 12.10
C ARG A 407 -17.88 17.99 11.94
N TRP A 408 -18.61 18.84 11.24
CA TRP A 408 -20.04 18.66 10.96
C TRP A 408 -20.33 17.38 10.17
N LEU A 409 -19.44 16.97 9.25
CA LEU A 409 -19.53 15.72 8.49
C LEU A 409 -19.60 14.51 9.44
N TYR A 410 -18.62 14.40 10.32
CA TYR A 410 -18.52 13.29 11.27
C TYR A 410 -19.65 13.29 12.29
N ARG A 411 -20.08 14.47 12.75
CA ARG A 411 -21.25 14.60 13.62
C ARG A 411 -22.54 14.17 12.94
N GLY A 412 -22.71 14.48 11.67
CA GLY A 412 -23.84 14.05 10.84
C GLY A 412 -23.91 12.53 10.71
N GLU A 413 -22.77 11.91 10.41
CA GLU A 413 -22.68 10.46 10.27
C GLU A 413 -22.92 9.72 11.59
N LEU A 414 -22.41 10.20 12.71
CA LEU A 414 -22.72 9.62 14.02
C LEU A 414 -24.22 9.70 14.36
N LYS A 415 -24.90 10.80 14.01
CA LYS A 415 -26.36 10.90 14.15
C LYS A 415 -27.09 9.87 13.29
N SER A 416 -26.66 9.68 12.05
CA SER A 416 -27.20 8.68 11.13
C SER A 416 -27.03 7.27 11.68
N LEU A 417 -25.82 6.94 12.16
CA LEU A 417 -25.51 5.65 12.79
C LEU A 417 -26.37 5.40 14.04
N SER A 418 -26.50 6.39 14.94
CA SER A 418 -27.35 6.30 16.12
C SER A 418 -28.80 5.96 15.75
N GLY A 419 -29.34 6.57 14.69
CA GLY A 419 -30.66 6.29 14.18
C GLY A 419 -30.79 4.86 13.63
N GLU A 420 -29.77 4.36 12.93
CA GLU A 420 -29.75 2.98 12.42
C GLU A 420 -29.69 1.94 13.53
N ILE A 421 -28.82 2.17 14.55
CA ILE A 421 -28.76 1.32 15.74
C ILE A 421 -30.11 1.29 16.46
N ALA A 422 -30.76 2.44 16.64
CA ALA A 422 -32.07 2.51 17.28
C ALA A 422 -33.14 1.67 16.54
N ARG A 423 -33.10 1.65 15.20
CA ARG A 423 -33.99 0.80 14.39
C ARG A 423 -33.64 -0.69 14.43
N ALA A 424 -32.38 -1.02 14.65
CA ALA A 424 -31.89 -2.40 14.70
C ALA A 424 -32.14 -3.07 16.07
N LEU A 425 -32.02 -2.34 17.17
CA LEU A 425 -32.13 -2.86 18.54
C LEU A 425 -33.40 -3.69 18.80
N PRO A 426 -34.64 -3.30 18.40
CA PRO A 426 -35.82 -4.10 18.61
C PRO A 426 -35.81 -5.48 17.93
N ARG A 427 -35.00 -5.61 16.85
CA ARG A 427 -34.85 -6.85 16.06
C ARG A 427 -33.68 -7.72 16.51
N THR A 428 -32.88 -7.24 17.47
CA THR A 428 -31.64 -7.89 17.91
C THR A 428 -31.94 -8.82 19.09
N SER A 429 -31.97 -10.13 18.82
CA SER A 429 -32.17 -11.18 19.83
C SER A 429 -30.86 -11.70 20.43
N ASP A 430 -29.75 -11.64 19.67
CA ASP A 430 -28.42 -12.04 20.14
C ASP A 430 -27.95 -11.13 21.27
N ARG A 431 -27.76 -11.68 22.48
CA ARG A 431 -27.44 -10.90 23.68
C ARG A 431 -26.14 -10.09 23.56
N PRO A 432 -25.01 -10.69 23.10
CA PRO A 432 -23.77 -9.93 22.93
C PRO A 432 -23.91 -8.75 21.94
N THR A 433 -24.61 -8.96 20.85
CA THR A 433 -24.90 -7.91 19.85
C THR A 433 -25.75 -6.79 20.44
N ARG A 434 -26.82 -7.15 21.19
CA ARG A 434 -27.70 -6.18 21.81
C ARG A 434 -26.95 -5.27 22.77
N LEU A 435 -26.17 -5.85 23.72
CA LEU A 435 -25.40 -5.09 24.69
C LEU A 435 -24.38 -4.19 24.01
N PHE A 436 -23.71 -4.68 22.97
CA PHE A 436 -22.76 -3.87 22.21
C PHE A 436 -23.45 -2.69 21.49
N LEU A 437 -24.61 -2.90 20.88
CA LEU A 437 -25.34 -1.82 20.19
C LEU A 437 -25.92 -0.79 21.17
N GLU A 438 -26.36 -1.21 22.35
CA GLU A 438 -26.81 -0.32 23.43
C GLU A 438 -25.64 0.59 23.87
N ASP A 439 -24.48 0.01 24.17
CA ASP A 439 -23.26 0.75 24.53
C ASP A 439 -22.79 1.68 23.39
N ALA A 440 -22.73 1.20 22.15
CA ALA A 440 -22.37 2.00 21.00
C ALA A 440 -23.27 3.24 20.85
N LYS A 441 -24.57 3.09 21.08
CA LYS A 441 -25.52 4.19 21.05
C LYS A 441 -25.25 5.23 22.16
N GLU A 442 -24.92 4.77 23.35
CA GLU A 442 -24.53 5.65 24.47
C GLU A 442 -23.21 6.37 24.19
N GLN A 443 -22.20 5.67 23.65
CA GLN A 443 -20.93 6.27 23.24
C GLN A 443 -21.17 7.38 22.21
N ILE A 444 -22.00 7.14 21.20
CA ILE A 444 -22.33 8.16 20.19
C ILE A 444 -22.99 9.38 20.86
N ALA A 445 -23.91 9.16 21.80
CA ALA A 445 -24.57 10.25 22.50
C ALA A 445 -23.54 11.12 23.27
N ARG A 446 -22.58 10.49 23.95
CA ARG A 446 -21.49 11.18 24.67
C ARG A 446 -20.57 11.94 23.70
N ILE A 447 -20.20 11.34 22.55
CA ILE A 447 -19.36 12.01 21.54
C ILE A 447 -20.05 13.27 21.01
N LEU A 448 -21.37 13.24 20.86
CA LEU A 448 -22.14 14.35 20.31
C LEU A 448 -22.49 15.44 21.34
N ASP A 449 -22.38 15.15 22.64
CA ASP A 449 -22.66 16.10 23.71
C ASP A 449 -21.43 16.96 24.01
N PRO A 450 -21.50 18.29 23.83
CA PRO A 450 -20.39 19.20 24.13
C PRO A 450 -19.91 19.15 25.59
N LYS A 451 -20.76 18.70 26.51
CA LYS A 451 -20.46 18.62 27.95
C LYS A 451 -19.61 17.41 28.33
N PHE A 452 -19.58 16.39 27.49
CA PHE A 452 -18.89 15.13 27.71
C PHE A 452 -17.78 14.90 26.69
N ALA A 453 -16.98 15.92 26.36
CA ALA A 453 -15.79 15.70 25.57
C ALA A 453 -14.76 14.89 26.40
N PRO A 454 -14.68 13.55 26.30
CA PRO A 454 -13.65 12.80 27.01
C PRO A 454 -12.27 13.18 26.43
N PRO A 455 -11.18 12.98 27.21
CA PRO A 455 -9.84 13.20 26.69
C PRO A 455 -9.65 12.35 25.43
N ALA A 456 -8.98 12.92 24.42
CA ALA A 456 -8.65 12.21 23.19
C ALA A 456 -7.87 10.94 23.52
N SER A 457 -8.35 9.80 23.07
CA SER A 457 -7.54 8.57 23.09
C SER A 457 -6.28 8.80 22.25
N PRO A 458 -5.11 8.30 22.68
CA PRO A 458 -3.92 8.37 21.83
C PRO A 458 -4.25 7.79 20.47
N SER A 459 -4.07 8.58 19.42
CA SER A 459 -4.33 8.07 18.08
C SER A 459 -3.34 6.96 17.76
N LEU A 460 -3.83 5.77 17.47
CA LEU A 460 -3.04 4.65 16.93
C LEU A 460 -2.35 4.99 15.59
N SER A 461 -2.65 6.16 15.03
CA SER A 461 -2.22 6.61 13.70
C SER A 461 -0.80 7.16 13.63
N LEU A 462 -0.13 7.46 14.74
CA LEU A 462 1.21 8.06 14.72
C LEU A 462 2.29 7.19 14.04
N PRO A 463 2.37 5.86 14.27
CA PRO A 463 3.37 5.04 13.60
C PRO A 463 3.13 4.95 12.09
N LEU A 464 1.88 4.75 11.65
CA LEU A 464 1.55 4.61 10.23
C LEU A 464 1.74 5.90 9.46
N ARG A 465 1.37 7.04 10.04
CA ARG A 465 1.60 8.36 9.43
C ARG A 465 3.08 8.64 9.25
N ARG A 466 3.91 8.36 10.27
CA ARG A 466 5.38 8.42 10.14
C ARG A 466 5.90 7.41 9.13
N ALA A 467 5.31 6.22 9.05
CA ALA A 467 5.67 5.18 8.11
C ALA A 467 5.40 5.57 6.65
N LEU A 468 4.26 6.18 6.39
CA LEU A 468 3.87 6.65 5.06
C LEU A 468 4.54 7.99 4.69
N GLU A 469 4.86 8.82 5.70
CA GLU A 469 5.57 10.10 5.52
C GLU A 469 7.10 9.93 5.51
N ALA A 470 7.65 8.93 6.19
CA ALA A 470 9.08 8.59 6.20
C ALA A 470 9.57 7.90 4.92
N ASN A 471 8.68 7.60 3.98
CA ASN A 471 9.03 7.16 2.62
C ASN A 471 9.74 8.26 1.79
N GLY A 472 10.16 9.35 2.42
CA GLY A 472 11.06 10.34 1.86
C GLY A 472 12.51 9.86 1.94
N ALA A 473 13.06 9.49 0.82
CA ALA A 473 14.48 9.57 0.42
C ALA A 473 15.55 8.73 1.15
N GLU A 474 15.33 8.11 2.31
CA GLU A 474 16.46 7.52 3.06
C GLU A 474 16.44 5.99 3.24
N SER A 475 15.37 5.28 2.87
CA SER A 475 15.34 3.82 2.97
C SER A 475 14.60 3.18 1.79
N CYS A 476 15.34 2.48 0.95
CA CYS A 476 14.79 1.78 -0.22
C CYS A 476 13.98 0.54 0.14
N TRP A 477 14.12 0.03 1.37
CA TRP A 477 13.62 -1.29 1.74
C TRP A 477 13.01 -1.27 3.14
N GLN A 478 11.72 -0.95 3.22
CA GLN A 478 10.98 -0.97 4.48
C GLN A 478 9.86 -2.01 4.45
N GLU A 479 9.72 -2.74 5.54
CA GLU A 479 8.68 -3.73 5.76
C GLU A 479 7.65 -3.26 6.77
N LEU A 480 6.40 -3.54 6.49
CA LEU A 480 5.29 -3.36 7.41
C LEU A 480 4.97 -4.69 8.09
N THR A 481 5.17 -4.77 9.39
CA THR A 481 4.81 -5.95 10.18
C THR A 481 3.71 -5.60 11.17
N ILE A 482 2.62 -6.36 11.17
CA ILE A 482 1.51 -6.17 12.09
C ILE A 482 1.66 -7.10 13.28
N THR A 483 1.76 -6.51 14.47
CA THR A 483 1.83 -7.22 15.75
C THR A 483 0.62 -6.92 16.62
N ARG A 484 0.47 -7.63 17.74
CA ARG A 484 -0.57 -7.32 18.73
C ARG A 484 -0.39 -5.92 19.34
N ASP A 485 0.86 -5.47 19.50
CA ASP A 485 1.21 -4.22 20.16
C ASP A 485 1.20 -3.02 19.20
N GLY A 486 1.03 -3.25 17.89
CA GLY A 486 0.97 -2.22 16.88
C GLY A 486 1.60 -2.60 15.55
N ILE A 487 2.01 -1.59 14.80
CA ILE A 487 2.64 -1.69 13.50
C ILE A 487 4.13 -1.41 13.68
N LYS A 488 4.98 -2.32 13.21
CA LYS A 488 6.43 -2.11 13.11
C LYS A 488 6.80 -1.86 11.67
N LEU A 489 7.65 -0.86 11.47
CA LEU A 489 8.44 -0.68 10.25
C LEU A 489 9.84 -1.19 10.55
N GLN A 490 10.35 -2.04 9.69
CA GLN A 490 11.69 -2.58 9.77
C GLN A 490 12.50 -2.12 8.58
#